data_3647b4b45f3969bc0d82df8800b8193b
#
_entry.id   3647b4b45f3969bc0d82df8800b8193b
#
_cell.length_a   1.000
_cell.length_b   1.000
_cell.length_c   1.000
_cell.angle_alpha   90.00
_cell.angle_beta   90.00
_cell.angle_gamma   90.00
#
_symmetry.space_group_name_H-M   'P 1'
#
loop_
_entity.id
_entity.type
_entity.pdbx_description
1 polymer ?
#
loop_
_entity_poly.entity_id
_entity_poly.type
_entity_poly.pdbx_seq_one_letter_code
_entity_poly.pdbx_strand_id
1 'polypeptide(L)'
;MESSSHEAIKQATSAEAVKTTMTTPEPPRPMPADIAETEDRVAWYRRAYEKALPFLNKIKRRPLFQKVVIANTALIAVGSMTGYYMEERYFDEGDVGFIALFLFSDMALSVLINYLLVKIAFRPLDDVTDTMKAIRAGHRGIRVPEVTDDPQIEELSKSLNSMLNSMDLQRKKAAASVIKAQEEERKRIARELHDETSQSLTGLVIGIRMVQEIVPDDMPEIAERLGNINDLAHATLNEVHTMAIRLRPSVLDDLGLAAALRSYAKEFTEITGIKVEMQLLGMSQRLTPELETVLYRVVQEALTNVARHSGATNCRVTLKRRERVISGVIEDDGKGFDSQSVMMSDEKGRGLGLHGMKERIELVGGSLEFDSRPNDGTSIFIEVPLKNEEGIW
;
A
#
# COMPACT_ATOMS: atom_id res chain seq x y z
N MET A 1 -20.30 -35.16 -40.55
CA MET A 1 -20.83 -34.06 -41.36
C MET A 1 -19.67 -33.15 -41.77
N GLU A 2 -18.75 -33.78 -42.49
CA GLU A 2 -17.63 -33.18 -43.20
C GLU A 2 -17.91 -33.43 -44.65
N SER A 3 -18.33 -32.43 -45.39
CA SER A 3 -18.31 -32.47 -46.87
C SER A 3 -19.11 -31.27 -47.43
N SER A 4 -18.60 -30.05 -47.25
CA SER A 4 -19.20 -28.88 -47.91
C SER A 4 -18.26 -27.70 -48.08
N SER A 5 -16.95 -27.88 -47.91
CA SER A 5 -15.97 -26.78 -48.01
C SER A 5 -14.92 -26.95 -49.10
N HIS A 6 -15.04 -27.97 -49.95
CA HIS A 6 -14.04 -28.26 -51.00
C HIS A 6 -14.52 -27.98 -52.45
N GLU A 7 -15.75 -27.49 -52.67
CA GLU A 7 -16.30 -27.27 -54.02
C GLU A 7 -16.34 -25.77 -54.45
N ALA A 8 -15.96 -24.85 -53.63
CA ALA A 8 -15.98 -23.40 -53.93
C ALA A 8 -14.66 -22.83 -54.49
N ILE A 9 -13.57 -23.62 -54.60
CA ILE A 9 -12.25 -23.14 -55.06
C ILE A 9 -11.90 -23.61 -56.49
N LYS A 10 -12.76 -24.34 -57.17
CA LYS A 10 -12.45 -24.92 -58.47
C LYS A 10 -13.20 -24.31 -59.68
N GLN A 11 -13.90 -23.18 -59.53
CA GLN A 11 -14.66 -22.52 -60.64
C GLN A 11 -14.23 -21.09 -60.96
N ALA A 12 -12.98 -20.67 -60.68
CA ALA A 12 -12.49 -19.38 -61.08
C ALA A 12 -11.16 -19.43 -61.87
N THR A 13 -11.03 -20.42 -62.73
CA THR A 13 -9.87 -20.51 -63.63
C THR A 13 -10.31 -21.03 -65.01
N SER A 14 -11.04 -20.20 -65.77
CA SER A 14 -11.11 -20.31 -67.23
C SER A 14 -11.77 -19.07 -67.84
N ALA A 15 -11.10 -18.54 -68.89
CA ALA A 15 -11.50 -17.47 -69.83
C ALA A 15 -11.32 -16.03 -69.30
N GLU A 16 -10.33 -15.29 -69.79
CA GLU A 16 -10.34 -14.60 -71.06
C GLU A 16 -8.96 -14.00 -71.36
N ALA A 17 -8.31 -14.45 -72.40
CA ALA A 17 -7.14 -13.88 -72.98
C ALA A 17 -7.54 -12.60 -73.75
N VAL A 18 -7.45 -11.44 -73.13
CA VAL A 18 -7.50 -10.16 -73.81
C VAL A 18 -6.08 -9.74 -74.18
N LYS A 19 -5.82 -9.71 -75.48
CA LYS A 19 -4.66 -9.12 -76.10
C LYS A 19 -4.56 -7.64 -75.69
N THR A 20 -3.77 -7.33 -74.71
CA THR A 20 -3.38 -5.92 -74.46
C THR A 20 -2.07 -5.69 -75.15
N THR A 21 -2.08 -4.86 -76.17
CA THR A 21 -0.94 -4.27 -76.87
C THR A 21 -0.03 -3.64 -75.83
N MET A 22 1.22 -4.11 -75.69
CA MET A 22 2.30 -3.45 -74.91
C MET A 22 2.58 -2.09 -75.55
N THR A 23 2.01 -1.04 -74.97
CA THR A 23 2.56 0.30 -75.09
C THR A 23 3.74 0.40 -74.13
N THR A 24 4.94 0.63 -74.58
CA THR A 24 6.12 0.95 -73.78
C THR A 24 5.77 2.07 -72.84
N PRO A 25 6.06 1.97 -71.51
CA PRO A 25 5.81 3.05 -70.59
C PRO A 25 6.70 4.21 -70.97
N GLU A 26 6.07 5.38 -71.15
CA GLU A 26 6.75 6.63 -71.33
C GLU A 26 7.76 6.86 -70.19
N PRO A 27 8.98 7.29 -70.43
CA PRO A 27 9.93 7.50 -69.33
C PRO A 27 9.38 8.52 -68.36
N PRO A 28 9.52 8.34 -67.06
CA PRO A 28 8.98 9.24 -66.06
C PRO A 28 9.50 10.70 -66.35
N ARG A 29 8.61 11.66 -66.43
CA ARG A 29 8.95 13.05 -66.60
C ARG A 29 10.00 13.45 -65.53
N PRO A 30 11.05 14.21 -65.90
CA PRO A 30 12.02 14.65 -64.94
C PRO A 30 11.32 15.46 -63.86
N MET A 31 11.58 15.09 -62.60
CA MET A 31 11.05 15.82 -61.45
C MET A 31 11.48 17.30 -61.52
N PRO A 32 10.62 18.24 -61.13
CA PRO A 32 11.03 19.63 -61.04
C PRO A 32 12.27 19.81 -60.19
N ALA A 33 13.23 20.62 -60.62
CA ALA A 33 14.50 20.80 -59.91
C ALA A 33 14.35 21.19 -58.44
N ASP A 34 13.33 21.93 -58.07
CA ASP A 34 12.98 22.34 -56.72
C ASP A 34 12.62 21.16 -55.79
N ILE A 35 12.05 20.05 -56.31
CA ILE A 35 11.70 18.88 -55.52
C ILE A 35 12.94 18.00 -55.30
N ALA A 36 13.82 17.88 -56.31
CA ALA A 36 15.07 17.14 -56.19
C ALA A 36 16.03 17.77 -55.14
N GLU A 37 16.08 19.12 -55.13
CA GLU A 37 16.90 19.86 -54.16
C GLU A 37 16.37 19.73 -52.71
N THR A 38 15.04 19.66 -52.53
CA THR A 38 14.41 19.42 -51.23
C THR A 38 14.60 17.98 -50.75
N GLU A 39 14.49 16.97 -51.61
CA GLU A 39 14.76 15.57 -51.24
C GLU A 39 16.23 15.33 -50.88
N ASP A 40 17.17 15.91 -51.59
CA ASP A 40 18.62 15.82 -51.26
C ASP A 40 18.95 16.51 -49.93
N ARG A 41 18.34 17.65 -49.64
CA ARG A 41 18.47 18.32 -48.33
C ARG A 41 17.91 17.47 -47.20
N VAL A 42 16.70 16.90 -47.34
CA VAL A 42 16.09 16.03 -46.36
C VAL A 42 16.94 14.76 -46.15
N ALA A 43 17.45 14.16 -47.23
CA ALA A 43 18.32 13.00 -47.14
C ALA A 43 19.66 13.32 -46.45
N TRP A 44 20.21 14.51 -46.65
CA TRP A 44 21.42 14.98 -45.95
C TRP A 44 21.16 15.17 -44.46
N TYR A 45 20.03 15.83 -44.05
CA TYR A 45 19.64 15.98 -42.66
C TYR A 45 19.45 14.64 -41.99
N ARG A 46 18.81 13.68 -42.63
CA ARG A 46 18.61 12.31 -42.10
C ARG A 46 19.95 11.61 -41.88
N ARG A 47 20.87 11.64 -42.84
CA ARG A 47 22.19 11.05 -42.69
C ARG A 47 23.05 11.74 -41.60
N ALA A 48 22.95 13.06 -41.50
CA ALA A 48 23.62 13.81 -40.45
C ALA A 48 23.07 13.45 -39.05
N TYR A 49 21.74 13.35 -38.93
CA TYR A 49 21.07 12.92 -37.68
C TYR A 49 21.42 11.49 -37.29
N GLU A 50 21.42 10.54 -38.24
CA GLU A 50 21.80 9.13 -37.98
C GLU A 50 23.27 9.01 -37.57
N LYS A 51 24.17 9.82 -38.09
CA LYS A 51 25.55 9.87 -37.66
C LYS A 51 25.74 10.51 -36.28
N ALA A 52 24.91 11.52 -35.94
CA ALA A 52 24.96 12.19 -34.65
C ALA A 52 24.29 11.38 -33.52
N LEU A 53 23.34 10.51 -33.86
CA LEU A 53 22.52 9.77 -32.88
C LEU A 53 23.36 8.95 -31.89
N PRO A 54 24.38 8.16 -32.28
CA PRO A 54 25.22 7.40 -31.34
C PRO A 54 26.04 8.32 -30.42
N PHE A 55 26.45 9.48 -30.91
CA PHE A 55 27.17 10.49 -30.13
C PHE A 55 26.23 11.17 -29.11
N LEU A 56 25.03 11.56 -29.54
CA LEU A 56 23.99 12.11 -28.66
C LEU A 56 23.59 11.12 -27.56
N ASN A 57 23.41 9.85 -27.91
CA ASN A 57 23.10 8.80 -26.93
C ASN A 57 24.25 8.56 -25.93
N LYS A 58 25.48 8.73 -26.36
CA LYS A 58 26.68 8.64 -25.50
C LYS A 58 26.73 9.82 -24.52
N ILE A 59 26.36 11.03 -24.96
CA ILE A 59 26.26 12.23 -24.10
C ILE A 59 25.09 12.07 -23.10
N LYS A 60 23.97 11.53 -23.56
CA LYS A 60 22.77 11.34 -22.72
C LYS A 60 23.06 10.50 -21.47
N ARG A 61 23.96 9.53 -21.55
CA ARG A 61 24.38 8.66 -20.43
C ARG A 61 25.56 9.19 -19.61
N ARG A 62 26.00 10.43 -19.85
CA ARG A 62 27.10 11.02 -19.07
C ARG A 62 26.59 11.70 -17.78
N PRO A 63 27.44 11.81 -16.74
CA PRO A 63 27.10 12.58 -15.54
C PRO A 63 26.71 14.02 -15.85
N LEU A 64 25.79 14.56 -15.05
CA LEU A 64 25.22 15.89 -15.21
C LEU A 64 26.28 16.96 -15.44
N PHE A 65 27.33 16.97 -14.61
CA PHE A 65 28.44 17.89 -14.75
C PHE A 65 29.12 17.82 -16.15
N GLN A 66 29.34 16.61 -16.67
CA GLN A 66 29.96 16.45 -18.00
C GLN A 66 29.02 16.92 -19.11
N LYS A 67 27.72 16.73 -18.99
CA LYS A 67 26.72 17.24 -19.96
C LYS A 67 26.81 18.76 -20.05
N VAL A 68 26.81 19.43 -18.90
CA VAL A 68 26.88 20.91 -18.84
C VAL A 68 28.21 21.42 -19.42
N VAL A 69 29.32 20.81 -19.06
CA VAL A 69 30.64 21.19 -19.59
C VAL A 69 30.73 21.01 -21.11
N ILE A 70 30.27 19.88 -21.63
CA ILE A 70 30.27 19.61 -23.08
C ILE A 70 29.37 20.60 -23.81
N ALA A 71 28.18 20.88 -23.31
CA ALA A 71 27.23 21.82 -23.90
C ALA A 71 27.81 23.26 -23.93
N ASN A 72 28.42 23.71 -22.83
CA ASN A 72 29.07 25.02 -22.74
C ASN A 72 30.25 25.13 -23.67
N THR A 73 31.11 24.10 -23.72
CA THR A 73 32.27 24.10 -24.62
C THR A 73 31.81 24.15 -26.09
N ALA A 74 30.79 23.38 -26.46
CA ALA A 74 30.24 23.41 -27.81
C ALA A 74 29.63 24.79 -28.16
N LEU A 75 28.94 25.41 -27.23
CA LEU A 75 28.33 26.72 -27.41
C LEU A 75 29.38 27.80 -27.63
N ILE A 76 30.43 27.83 -26.82
CA ILE A 76 31.58 28.76 -26.99
C ILE A 76 32.27 28.52 -28.33
N ALA A 77 32.52 27.26 -28.71
CA ALA A 77 33.17 26.93 -29.99
C ALA A 77 32.33 27.38 -31.19
N VAL A 78 31.01 27.18 -31.16
CA VAL A 78 30.07 27.63 -32.21
C VAL A 78 30.06 29.17 -32.30
N GLY A 79 29.92 29.87 -31.17
CA GLY A 79 29.92 31.32 -31.11
C GLY A 79 31.23 31.92 -31.65
N SER A 80 32.37 31.39 -31.22
CA SER A 80 33.70 31.83 -31.72
C SER A 80 33.88 31.60 -33.23
N MET A 81 33.44 30.43 -33.74
CA MET A 81 33.53 30.11 -35.16
C MET A 81 32.58 30.99 -36.01
N THR A 82 31.39 31.27 -35.51
CA THR A 82 30.44 32.15 -36.18
C THR A 82 30.97 33.60 -36.23
N GLY A 83 31.55 34.07 -35.10
CA GLY A 83 32.19 35.37 -35.01
C GLY A 83 33.32 35.53 -36.02
N TYR A 84 34.25 34.56 -36.08
CA TYR A 84 35.35 34.55 -37.04
C TYR A 84 34.85 34.55 -38.51
N TYR A 85 33.86 33.71 -38.84
CA TYR A 85 33.32 33.64 -40.20
C TYR A 85 32.63 34.94 -40.64
N MET A 86 31.92 35.61 -39.72
CA MET A 86 31.27 36.87 -39.97
C MET A 86 32.30 37.99 -40.17
N GLU A 87 33.38 38.04 -39.38
CA GLU A 87 34.47 38.98 -39.51
C GLU A 87 35.11 38.89 -40.90
N GLU A 88 35.44 37.69 -41.37
CA GLU A 88 36.07 37.48 -42.67
C GLU A 88 35.20 37.79 -43.87
N ARG A 89 33.89 37.61 -43.75
CA ARG A 89 32.97 37.63 -44.92
C ARG A 89 32.14 38.93 -45.08
N TYR A 90 31.84 39.64 -43.99
CA TYR A 90 30.85 40.67 -43.98
C TYR A 90 31.30 42.03 -43.40
N PHE A 91 32.46 42.11 -42.77
CA PHE A 91 32.89 43.37 -42.18
C PHE A 91 33.90 44.11 -43.06
N ASP A 92 33.44 45.20 -43.70
CA ASP A 92 34.33 46.23 -44.25
C ASP A 92 34.70 47.24 -43.15
N GLU A 93 35.83 47.93 -43.27
CA GLU A 93 36.44 48.82 -42.28
C GLU A 93 35.54 50.01 -41.89
N GLY A 94 34.41 49.82 -41.24
CA GLY A 94 33.57 50.95 -40.83
C GLY A 94 32.36 50.65 -39.93
N ASP A 95 31.89 49.41 -39.85
CA ASP A 95 30.60 49.13 -39.19
C ASP A 95 30.74 48.60 -37.75
N VAL A 96 31.44 49.37 -36.89
CA VAL A 96 31.62 49.02 -35.44
C VAL A 96 30.28 48.82 -34.73
N GLY A 97 29.24 49.54 -35.11
CA GLY A 97 27.92 49.41 -34.51
C GLY A 97 27.26 48.05 -34.78
N PHE A 98 27.36 47.56 -35.99
CA PHE A 98 26.82 46.26 -36.40
C PHE A 98 27.60 45.08 -35.73
N ILE A 99 28.94 45.19 -35.64
CA ILE A 99 29.77 44.23 -34.95
C ILE A 99 29.38 44.15 -33.45
N ALA A 100 29.22 45.30 -32.79
CA ALA A 100 28.81 45.37 -31.39
C ALA A 100 27.44 44.74 -31.14
N LEU A 101 26.46 45.02 -32.01
CA LEU A 101 25.09 44.46 -31.93
C LEU A 101 25.12 42.94 -32.15
N PHE A 102 25.91 42.43 -33.11
CA PHE A 102 26.09 41.01 -33.37
C PHE A 102 26.66 40.29 -32.18
N LEU A 103 27.78 40.78 -31.63
CA LEU A 103 28.47 40.18 -30.46
C LEU A 103 27.53 40.18 -29.21
N PHE A 104 26.77 41.29 -29.04
CA PHE A 104 25.82 41.35 -27.93
C PHE A 104 24.66 40.35 -28.08
N SER A 105 24.15 40.19 -29.31
CA SER A 105 23.07 39.22 -29.57
C SER A 105 23.55 37.77 -29.42
N ASP A 106 24.77 37.45 -29.89
CA ASP A 106 25.38 36.12 -29.72
C ASP A 106 25.61 35.79 -28.24
N MET A 107 26.14 36.76 -27.47
CA MET A 107 26.35 36.63 -26.04
C MET A 107 25.01 36.43 -25.31
N ALA A 108 23.97 37.21 -25.63
CA ALA A 108 22.66 37.07 -25.01
C ALA A 108 22.01 35.73 -25.32
N LEU A 109 22.09 35.27 -26.56
CA LEU A 109 21.59 33.96 -26.98
C LEU A 109 22.36 32.83 -26.29
N SER A 110 23.69 32.96 -26.18
CA SER A 110 24.55 31.99 -25.49
C SER A 110 24.17 31.86 -24.00
N VAL A 111 23.98 32.97 -23.32
CA VAL A 111 23.52 32.98 -21.90
C VAL A 111 22.13 32.34 -21.76
N LEU A 112 21.21 32.65 -22.65
CA LEU A 112 19.85 32.07 -22.63
C LEU A 112 19.88 30.55 -22.82
N ILE A 113 20.63 30.09 -23.85
CA ILE A 113 20.76 28.65 -24.11
C ILE A 113 21.41 27.94 -22.91
N ASN A 114 22.48 28.51 -22.35
CA ASN A 114 23.16 27.96 -21.18
C ASN A 114 22.19 27.86 -19.99
N TYR A 115 21.44 28.92 -19.71
CA TYR A 115 20.43 28.91 -18.65
C TYR A 115 19.41 27.78 -18.83
N LEU A 116 18.88 27.62 -20.05
CA LEU A 116 17.92 26.55 -20.35
C LEU A 116 18.54 25.16 -20.20
N LEU A 117 19.76 24.96 -20.69
CA LEU A 117 20.49 23.69 -20.56
C LEU A 117 20.73 23.33 -19.08
N VAL A 118 21.17 24.28 -18.27
CA VAL A 118 21.38 24.08 -16.83
C VAL A 118 20.05 23.75 -16.14
N LYS A 119 19.01 24.51 -16.42
CA LYS A 119 17.68 24.27 -15.84
C LYS A 119 17.12 22.88 -16.15
N ILE A 120 17.23 22.44 -17.42
CA ILE A 120 16.81 21.08 -17.83
C ILE A 120 17.66 20.02 -17.16
N ALA A 121 18.98 20.26 -17.08
CA ALA A 121 19.91 19.32 -16.50
C ALA A 121 19.68 19.09 -14.97
N PHE A 122 19.29 20.14 -14.23
CA PHE A 122 19.06 20.04 -12.78
C PHE A 122 17.64 19.65 -12.38
N ARG A 123 16.68 19.65 -13.32
CA ARG A 123 15.28 19.26 -13.05
C ARG A 123 15.12 17.93 -12.28
N PRO A 124 15.85 16.84 -12.59
CA PRO A 124 15.72 15.60 -11.84
C PRO A 124 16.11 15.72 -10.36
N LEU A 125 16.98 16.66 -10.00
CA LEU A 125 17.36 16.93 -8.62
C LEU A 125 16.24 17.64 -7.86
N ASP A 126 15.48 18.50 -8.53
CA ASP A 126 14.29 19.13 -7.96
C ASP A 126 13.22 18.08 -7.65
N ASP A 127 13.02 17.10 -8.56
CA ASP A 127 12.07 15.99 -8.36
C ASP A 127 12.43 15.14 -7.12
N VAL A 128 13.73 14.86 -6.92
CA VAL A 128 14.23 14.17 -5.71
C VAL A 128 13.94 15.01 -4.46
N THR A 129 14.23 16.31 -4.54
CA THR A 129 14.05 17.24 -3.40
C THR A 129 12.57 17.36 -3.03
N ASP A 130 11.67 17.46 -4.00
CA ASP A 130 10.24 17.58 -3.75
C ASP A 130 9.65 16.27 -3.19
N THR A 131 10.13 15.11 -3.67
CA THR A 131 9.81 13.82 -3.08
C THR A 131 10.24 13.74 -1.60
N MET A 132 11.45 14.21 -1.29
CA MET A 132 11.95 14.25 0.10
C MET A 132 11.13 15.19 0.99
N LYS A 133 10.67 16.34 0.46
CA LYS A 133 9.75 17.24 1.20
C LYS A 133 8.42 16.56 1.48
N ALA A 134 7.84 15.85 0.51
CA ALA A 134 6.60 15.11 0.68
C ALA A 134 6.74 13.99 1.73
N ILE A 135 7.85 13.25 1.72
CA ILE A 135 8.15 12.23 2.75
C ILE A 135 8.28 12.86 4.13
N ARG A 136 8.98 14.01 4.24
CA ARG A 136 9.11 14.76 5.50
C ARG A 136 7.77 15.28 6.00
N ALA A 137 6.84 15.63 5.12
CA ALA A 137 5.47 16.04 5.45
C ALA A 137 4.58 14.88 5.92
N GLY A 138 5.10 13.63 5.96
CA GLY A 138 4.38 12.46 6.47
C GLY A 138 3.70 11.62 5.40
N HIS A 139 3.82 11.95 4.12
CA HIS A 139 3.26 11.13 3.05
C HIS A 139 3.99 9.79 2.95
N ARG A 140 3.29 8.70 3.16
CA ARG A 140 3.84 7.34 3.18
C ARG A 140 3.77 6.68 1.81
N GLY A 141 4.70 5.78 1.53
CA GLY A 141 4.68 4.99 0.30
C GLY A 141 5.20 5.70 -0.96
N ILE A 142 5.53 6.99 -0.87
CA ILE A 142 6.14 7.73 -1.98
C ILE A 142 7.58 7.25 -2.17
N ARG A 143 7.99 7.12 -3.43
CA ARG A 143 9.35 6.76 -3.84
C ARG A 143 9.90 7.82 -4.77
N VAL A 144 11.22 7.96 -4.74
CA VAL A 144 11.94 8.83 -5.67
C VAL A 144 11.84 8.22 -7.07
N PRO A 145 11.47 9.01 -8.11
CA PRO A 145 11.45 8.51 -9.48
C PRO A 145 12.82 7.98 -9.90
N GLU A 146 12.85 6.84 -10.56
CA GLU A 146 14.09 6.33 -11.17
C GLU A 146 14.35 7.11 -12.45
N VAL A 147 15.40 7.93 -12.43
CA VAL A 147 15.82 8.74 -13.59
C VAL A 147 16.79 7.91 -14.41
N THR A 148 16.42 7.63 -15.65
CA THR A 148 17.20 6.75 -16.54
C THR A 148 18.35 7.42 -17.29
N ASP A 149 18.38 8.76 -17.34
CA ASP A 149 19.30 9.51 -18.23
C ASP A 149 20.60 9.99 -17.56
N ASP A 150 20.69 9.93 -16.21
CA ASP A 150 21.91 10.32 -15.48
C ASP A 150 22.29 9.27 -14.44
N PRO A 151 23.47 8.62 -14.60
CA PRO A 151 23.89 7.53 -13.72
C PRO A 151 24.05 7.94 -12.24
N GLN A 152 24.45 9.18 -11.97
CA GLN A 152 24.66 9.65 -10.59
C GLN A 152 23.32 9.88 -9.88
N ILE A 153 22.34 10.43 -10.59
CA ILE A 153 20.99 10.64 -10.04
C ILE A 153 20.25 9.30 -9.91
N GLU A 154 20.45 8.39 -10.86
CA GLU A 154 19.92 7.03 -10.77
C GLU A 154 20.45 6.30 -9.54
N GLU A 155 21.76 6.36 -9.28
CA GLU A 155 22.39 5.75 -8.09
C GLU A 155 21.87 6.38 -6.79
N LEU A 156 21.73 7.72 -6.76
CA LEU A 156 21.15 8.44 -5.63
C LEU A 156 19.70 8.02 -5.38
N SER A 157 18.87 7.95 -6.43
CA SER A 157 17.47 7.52 -6.33
C SER A 157 17.33 6.09 -5.81
N LYS A 158 18.16 5.16 -6.32
CA LYS A 158 18.22 3.77 -5.85
C LYS A 158 18.63 3.68 -4.38
N SER A 159 19.66 4.43 -3.99
CA SER A 159 20.15 4.46 -2.62
C SER A 159 19.09 5.01 -1.65
N LEU A 160 18.40 6.09 -2.03
CA LEU A 160 17.29 6.66 -1.27
C LEU A 160 16.11 5.69 -1.16
N ASN A 161 15.70 5.07 -2.27
CA ASN A 161 14.60 4.09 -2.26
C ASN A 161 14.96 2.86 -1.40
N SER A 162 16.20 2.39 -1.43
CA SER A 162 16.69 1.31 -0.56
C SER A 162 16.64 1.70 0.91
N MET A 163 17.07 2.92 1.25
CA MET A 163 16.97 3.45 2.62
C MET A 163 15.51 3.56 3.07
N LEU A 164 14.61 4.07 2.24
CA LEU A 164 13.17 4.15 2.53
C LEU A 164 12.56 2.77 2.76
N ASN A 165 12.89 1.79 1.93
CA ASN A 165 12.44 0.41 2.11
C ASN A 165 12.94 -0.20 3.43
N SER A 166 14.20 0.07 3.80
CA SER A 166 14.77 -0.36 5.08
C SER A 166 14.05 0.28 6.27
N MET A 167 13.74 1.58 6.17
CA MET A 167 12.98 2.29 7.21
C MET A 167 11.55 1.74 7.36
N ASP A 168 10.85 1.48 6.25
CA ASP A 168 9.51 0.89 6.28
C ASP A 168 9.53 -0.51 6.90
N LEU A 169 10.53 -1.33 6.55
CA LEU A 169 10.71 -2.65 7.14
C LEU A 169 11.01 -2.57 8.65
N GLN A 170 11.88 -1.65 9.08
CA GLN A 170 12.16 -1.45 10.51
C GLN A 170 10.92 -0.98 11.27
N ARG A 171 10.13 -0.07 10.73
CA ARG A 171 8.86 0.37 11.33
C ARG A 171 7.87 -0.79 11.49
N LYS A 172 7.71 -1.61 10.44
CA LYS A 172 6.86 -2.81 10.51
C LYS A 172 7.34 -3.79 11.58
N LYS A 173 8.64 -4.05 11.67
CA LYS A 173 9.22 -4.91 12.72
C LYS A 173 9.00 -4.34 14.13
N ALA A 174 9.19 -3.03 14.30
CA ALA A 174 8.96 -2.38 15.59
C ALA A 174 7.48 -2.46 16.00
N ALA A 175 6.55 -2.16 15.10
CA ALA A 175 5.11 -2.31 15.36
C ALA A 175 4.74 -3.75 15.74
N ALA A 176 5.25 -4.75 14.99
CA ALA A 176 5.07 -6.16 15.30
C ALA A 176 5.57 -6.54 16.70
N SER A 177 6.76 -6.05 17.08
CA SER A 177 7.35 -6.28 18.40
C SER A 177 6.49 -5.68 19.52
N VAL A 178 5.98 -4.47 19.35
CA VAL A 178 5.09 -3.82 20.32
C VAL A 178 3.78 -4.60 20.49
N ILE A 179 3.14 -5.01 19.38
CA ILE A 179 1.90 -5.81 19.42
C ILE A 179 2.16 -7.15 20.13
N LYS A 180 3.28 -7.83 19.81
CA LYS A 180 3.64 -9.08 20.46
C LYS A 180 3.85 -8.90 21.96
N ALA A 181 4.62 -7.89 22.38
CA ALA A 181 4.84 -7.60 23.79
C ALA A 181 3.53 -7.29 24.54
N GLN A 182 2.62 -6.55 23.90
CA GLN A 182 1.30 -6.25 24.45
C GLN A 182 0.44 -7.52 24.64
N GLU A 183 0.47 -8.45 23.70
CA GLU A 183 -0.26 -9.72 23.84
C GLU A 183 0.35 -10.64 24.89
N GLU A 184 1.67 -10.67 25.01
CA GLU A 184 2.36 -11.41 26.07
C GLU A 184 2.00 -10.86 27.46
N GLU A 185 1.97 -9.54 27.61
CA GLU A 185 1.57 -8.89 28.86
C GLU A 185 0.09 -9.13 29.20
N ARG A 186 -0.80 -9.05 28.21
CA ARG A 186 -2.22 -9.41 28.41
C ARG A 186 -2.38 -10.86 28.85
N LYS A 187 -1.59 -11.78 28.27
CA LYS A 187 -1.57 -13.19 28.68
C LYS A 187 -1.09 -13.37 30.11
N ARG A 188 -0.05 -12.62 30.53
CA ARG A 188 0.47 -12.66 31.88
C ARG A 188 -0.56 -12.15 32.88
N ILE A 189 -1.16 -10.97 32.63
CA ILE A 189 -2.17 -10.37 33.51
C ILE A 189 -3.40 -11.29 33.63
N ALA A 190 -3.90 -11.84 32.50
CA ALA A 190 -5.06 -12.74 32.54
C ALA A 190 -4.80 -13.98 33.40
N ARG A 191 -3.59 -14.56 33.36
CA ARG A 191 -3.22 -15.69 34.21
C ARG A 191 -3.11 -15.28 35.68
N GLU A 192 -2.48 -14.17 36.00
CA GLU A 192 -2.37 -13.65 37.38
C GLU A 192 -3.76 -13.39 37.99
N LEU A 193 -4.68 -12.78 37.21
CA LEU A 193 -6.07 -12.57 37.65
C LEU A 193 -6.78 -13.91 37.90
N HIS A 194 -6.58 -14.88 37.03
CA HIS A 194 -7.24 -16.19 37.18
C HIS A 194 -6.65 -16.99 38.37
N ASP A 195 -5.32 -17.08 38.46
CA ASP A 195 -4.66 -17.98 39.40
C ASP A 195 -4.62 -17.38 40.81
N GLU A 196 -4.19 -16.13 40.98
CA GLU A 196 -4.01 -15.54 42.32
C GLU A 196 -5.26 -14.89 42.85
N THR A 197 -5.92 -14.04 42.04
CA THR A 197 -7.08 -13.27 42.51
C THR A 197 -8.32 -14.12 42.64
N SER A 198 -8.61 -14.98 41.65
CA SER A 198 -9.79 -15.85 41.70
C SER A 198 -9.67 -16.92 42.79
N GLN A 199 -8.46 -17.48 43.02
CA GLN A 199 -8.24 -18.43 44.10
C GLN A 199 -8.42 -17.79 45.49
N SER A 200 -7.89 -16.56 45.68
CA SER A 200 -8.05 -15.83 46.96
C SER A 200 -9.49 -15.49 47.24
N LEU A 201 -10.25 -15.02 46.22
CA LEU A 201 -11.70 -14.74 46.38
C LEU A 201 -12.50 -16.01 46.63
N THR A 202 -12.15 -17.11 45.98
CA THR A 202 -12.81 -18.41 46.23
C THR A 202 -12.59 -18.87 47.68
N GLY A 203 -11.34 -18.72 48.18
CA GLY A 203 -11.03 -19.03 49.60
C GLY A 203 -11.85 -18.14 50.57
N LEU A 204 -12.04 -16.86 50.22
CA LEU A 204 -12.84 -15.93 51.00
C LEU A 204 -14.33 -16.33 51.02
N VAL A 205 -14.92 -16.71 49.88
CA VAL A 205 -16.31 -17.22 49.78
C VAL A 205 -16.49 -18.47 50.62
N ILE A 206 -15.53 -19.43 50.57
CA ILE A 206 -15.58 -20.66 51.40
C ILE A 206 -15.51 -20.27 52.88
N GLY A 207 -14.61 -19.35 53.26
CA GLY A 207 -14.47 -18.87 54.63
C GLY A 207 -15.77 -18.25 55.18
N ILE A 208 -16.41 -17.42 54.39
CA ILE A 208 -17.72 -16.80 54.76
C ILE A 208 -18.78 -17.86 54.96
N ARG A 209 -18.90 -18.84 54.07
CA ARG A 209 -19.84 -19.95 54.21
C ARG A 209 -19.59 -20.76 55.50
N MET A 210 -18.36 -21.08 55.83
CA MET A 210 -18.02 -21.78 57.07
C MET A 210 -18.47 -20.99 58.31
N VAL A 211 -18.35 -19.66 58.28
CA VAL A 211 -18.83 -18.81 59.37
C VAL A 211 -20.38 -18.78 59.40
N GLN A 212 -21.05 -18.70 58.25
CA GLN A 212 -22.50 -18.76 58.16
C GLN A 212 -23.08 -20.06 58.76
N GLU A 213 -22.42 -21.21 58.61
CA GLU A 213 -22.84 -22.49 59.11
C GLU A 213 -22.79 -22.61 60.65
N ILE A 214 -21.99 -21.77 61.32
CA ILE A 214 -21.85 -21.79 62.80
C ILE A 214 -22.57 -20.63 63.48
N VAL A 215 -23.21 -19.71 62.72
CA VAL A 215 -24.03 -18.61 63.27
C VAL A 215 -25.31 -19.21 63.86
N PRO A 216 -25.62 -18.99 65.17
CA PRO A 216 -26.84 -19.44 65.75
C PRO A 216 -28.08 -18.82 65.14
N ASP A 217 -29.20 -19.55 65.12
CA ASP A 217 -30.50 -19.09 64.55
C ASP A 217 -31.09 -17.86 65.26
N ASP A 218 -30.62 -17.56 66.46
CA ASP A 218 -31.07 -16.41 67.27
C ASP A 218 -30.32 -15.10 66.93
N MET A 219 -29.42 -15.15 65.91
CA MET A 219 -28.67 -13.96 65.43
C MET A 219 -28.97 -13.62 63.96
N PRO A 220 -30.21 -13.28 63.57
CA PRO A 220 -30.60 -13.08 62.19
C PRO A 220 -29.89 -11.90 61.51
N GLU A 221 -29.56 -10.84 62.28
CA GLU A 221 -28.80 -9.69 61.73
C GLU A 221 -27.38 -10.06 61.28
N ILE A 222 -26.73 -10.96 62.00
CA ILE A 222 -25.39 -11.45 61.62
C ILE A 222 -25.48 -12.35 60.37
N ALA A 223 -26.52 -13.22 60.32
CA ALA A 223 -26.75 -14.09 59.16
C ALA A 223 -27.03 -13.26 57.89
N GLU A 224 -27.83 -12.21 57.97
CA GLU A 224 -28.12 -11.28 56.88
C GLU A 224 -26.87 -10.53 56.41
N ARG A 225 -26.05 -9.99 57.34
CA ARG A 225 -24.78 -9.32 57.01
C ARG A 225 -23.80 -10.24 56.34
N LEU A 226 -23.66 -11.49 56.81
CA LEU A 226 -22.80 -12.49 56.15
C LEU A 226 -23.34 -12.87 54.77
N GLY A 227 -24.67 -12.93 54.60
CA GLY A 227 -25.28 -13.12 53.27
C GLY A 227 -24.89 -12.03 52.30
N ASN A 228 -25.01 -10.75 52.72
CA ASN A 228 -24.65 -9.60 51.89
C ASN A 228 -23.12 -9.60 51.53
N ILE A 229 -22.25 -9.99 52.45
CA ILE A 229 -20.80 -10.09 52.18
C ILE A 229 -20.52 -11.25 51.23
N ASN A 230 -21.21 -12.38 51.35
CA ASN A 230 -21.06 -13.51 50.42
C ASN A 230 -21.49 -13.15 49.00
N ASP A 231 -22.63 -12.45 48.86
CA ASP A 231 -23.12 -12.00 47.56
C ASP A 231 -22.15 -10.98 46.91
N LEU A 232 -21.57 -10.07 47.68
CA LEU A 232 -20.56 -9.14 47.24
C LEU A 232 -19.27 -9.87 46.75
N ALA A 233 -18.84 -10.88 47.52
CA ALA A 233 -17.68 -11.68 47.18
C ALA A 233 -17.88 -12.45 45.85
N HIS A 234 -19.07 -13.05 45.68
CA HIS A 234 -19.47 -13.70 44.43
C HIS A 234 -19.53 -12.73 43.25
N ALA A 235 -20.09 -11.55 43.42
CA ALA A 235 -20.14 -10.51 42.38
C ALA A 235 -18.72 -10.10 41.98
N THR A 236 -17.86 -9.86 42.94
CA THR A 236 -16.44 -9.49 42.69
C THR A 236 -15.69 -10.62 41.97
N LEU A 237 -15.88 -11.88 42.36
CA LEU A 237 -15.27 -13.04 41.69
C LEU A 237 -15.70 -13.12 40.21
N ASN A 238 -16.98 -12.93 39.95
CA ASN A 238 -17.53 -12.91 38.60
C ASN A 238 -16.96 -11.74 37.76
N GLU A 239 -16.75 -10.57 38.37
CA GLU A 239 -16.15 -9.42 37.70
C GLU A 239 -14.69 -9.67 37.33
N VAL A 240 -13.89 -10.23 38.27
CA VAL A 240 -12.50 -10.63 38.00
C VAL A 240 -12.43 -11.68 36.91
N HIS A 241 -13.33 -12.65 36.91
CA HIS A 241 -13.39 -13.68 35.87
C HIS A 241 -13.69 -13.09 34.50
N THR A 242 -14.64 -12.16 34.43
CA THR A 242 -15.01 -11.43 33.23
C THR A 242 -13.81 -10.57 32.71
N MET A 243 -13.09 -9.92 33.62
CA MET A 243 -11.89 -9.16 33.26
C MET A 243 -10.78 -10.07 32.67
N ALA A 244 -10.53 -11.23 33.27
CA ALA A 244 -9.55 -12.18 32.75
C ALA A 244 -9.94 -12.67 31.34
N ILE A 245 -11.19 -13.01 31.11
CA ILE A 245 -11.71 -13.41 29.78
C ILE A 245 -11.55 -12.29 28.75
N ARG A 246 -11.84 -11.03 29.11
CA ARG A 246 -11.64 -9.88 28.21
C ARG A 246 -10.18 -9.63 27.87
N LEU A 247 -9.27 -9.84 28.81
CA LEU A 247 -7.83 -9.73 28.58
C LEU A 247 -7.31 -10.84 27.66
N ARG A 248 -7.61 -12.10 27.97
CA ARG A 248 -7.32 -13.28 27.13
C ARG A 248 -8.08 -14.50 27.64
N PRO A 249 -8.99 -15.08 26.85
CA PRO A 249 -9.66 -16.29 27.31
C PRO A 249 -8.68 -17.46 27.35
N SER A 250 -8.61 -18.16 28.49
CA SER A 250 -7.88 -19.43 28.60
C SER A 250 -8.39 -20.47 27.60
N VAL A 251 -9.67 -20.40 27.28
CA VAL A 251 -10.35 -21.21 26.25
C VAL A 251 -9.64 -21.14 24.89
N LEU A 252 -9.00 -20.01 24.54
CA LEU A 252 -8.25 -19.87 23.28
C LEU A 252 -7.01 -20.77 23.30
N ASP A 253 -6.28 -20.80 24.41
CA ASP A 253 -5.07 -21.62 24.53
C ASP A 253 -5.43 -23.12 24.64
N ASP A 254 -6.50 -23.47 25.35
CA ASP A 254 -6.90 -24.86 25.64
C ASP A 254 -7.73 -25.49 24.52
N LEU A 255 -8.78 -24.81 24.06
CA LEU A 255 -9.80 -25.35 23.14
C LEU A 255 -9.73 -24.73 21.73
N GLY A 256 -8.91 -23.70 21.51
CA GLY A 256 -8.68 -23.07 20.22
C GLY A 256 -9.67 -22.00 19.82
N LEU A 257 -9.44 -21.42 18.65
CA LEU A 257 -10.13 -20.24 18.15
C LEU A 257 -11.67 -20.43 18.08
N ALA A 258 -12.13 -21.55 17.55
CA ALA A 258 -13.56 -21.78 17.35
C ALA A 258 -14.36 -21.80 18.66
N ALA A 259 -13.83 -22.44 19.70
CA ALA A 259 -14.45 -22.51 21.02
C ALA A 259 -14.42 -21.12 21.70
N ALA A 260 -13.28 -20.44 21.65
CA ALA A 260 -13.09 -19.13 22.23
C ALA A 260 -14.03 -18.08 21.61
N LEU A 261 -14.19 -18.07 20.28
CA LEU A 261 -15.10 -17.15 19.59
C LEU A 261 -16.57 -17.41 19.93
N ARG A 262 -17.00 -18.67 20.02
CA ARG A 262 -18.36 -19.01 20.43
C ARG A 262 -18.66 -18.57 21.86
N SER A 263 -17.71 -18.81 22.78
CA SER A 263 -17.84 -18.38 24.18
C SER A 263 -17.94 -16.85 24.26
N TYR A 264 -17.08 -16.13 23.54
CA TYR A 264 -17.08 -14.67 23.50
C TYR A 264 -18.37 -14.10 22.91
N ALA A 265 -18.86 -14.67 21.80
CA ALA A 265 -20.10 -14.22 21.17
C ALA A 265 -21.33 -14.40 22.08
N LYS A 266 -21.39 -15.49 22.86
CA LYS A 266 -22.42 -15.72 23.83
C LYS A 266 -22.40 -14.67 24.94
N GLU A 267 -21.25 -14.47 25.58
CA GLU A 267 -21.05 -13.45 26.62
C GLU A 267 -21.36 -12.04 26.11
N PHE A 268 -20.87 -11.71 24.91
CA PHE A 268 -21.14 -10.43 24.26
C PHE A 268 -22.63 -10.18 24.07
N THR A 269 -23.38 -11.18 23.60
CA THR A 269 -24.85 -11.08 23.44
C THR A 269 -25.54 -10.89 24.77
N GLU A 270 -25.13 -11.60 25.81
CA GLU A 270 -25.71 -11.49 27.19
C GLU A 270 -25.48 -10.08 27.77
N ILE A 271 -24.30 -9.47 27.52
CA ILE A 271 -23.96 -8.15 28.08
C ILE A 271 -24.59 -7.01 27.28
N THR A 272 -24.56 -7.10 25.94
CA THR A 272 -24.91 -5.95 25.05
C THR A 272 -26.34 -6.03 24.53
N GLY A 273 -26.96 -7.20 24.52
CA GLY A 273 -28.25 -7.46 23.88
C GLY A 273 -28.17 -7.59 22.35
N ILE A 274 -26.98 -7.39 21.74
CA ILE A 274 -26.79 -7.51 20.30
C ILE A 274 -26.66 -9.00 19.95
N LYS A 275 -27.46 -9.48 19.01
CA LYS A 275 -27.40 -10.89 18.57
C LYS A 275 -26.20 -11.13 17.68
N VAL A 276 -25.33 -12.07 18.04
CA VAL A 276 -24.17 -12.47 17.25
C VAL A 276 -24.39 -13.85 16.63
N GLU A 277 -24.49 -13.92 15.31
CA GLU A 277 -24.51 -15.17 14.56
C GLU A 277 -23.07 -15.56 14.20
N MET A 278 -22.63 -16.77 14.64
CA MET A 278 -21.26 -17.25 14.46
C MET A 278 -21.21 -18.45 13.52
N GLN A 279 -20.62 -18.27 12.34
CA GLN A 279 -20.44 -19.32 11.33
C GLN A 279 -18.95 -19.66 11.17
N LEU A 280 -18.50 -20.80 11.71
CA LEU A 280 -17.09 -21.23 11.71
C LEU A 280 -16.95 -22.51 10.88
N LEU A 281 -16.58 -22.36 9.61
CA LEU A 281 -16.54 -23.44 8.63
C LEU A 281 -15.09 -23.94 8.43
N GLY A 282 -14.87 -25.24 8.66
CA GLY A 282 -13.54 -25.85 8.54
C GLY A 282 -12.55 -25.47 9.64
N MET A 283 -13.03 -24.87 10.75
CA MET A 283 -12.20 -24.37 11.85
C MET A 283 -12.02 -25.39 13.00
N SER A 284 -12.26 -26.69 12.73
CA SER A 284 -12.07 -27.77 13.72
C SER A 284 -10.60 -28.13 13.96
N GLN A 285 -9.72 -27.87 13.01
CA GLN A 285 -8.27 -28.05 13.16
C GLN A 285 -7.64 -26.82 13.78
N ARG A 286 -6.68 -27.02 14.68
CA ARG A 286 -5.90 -25.94 15.28
C ARG A 286 -5.14 -25.15 14.21
N LEU A 287 -5.04 -23.86 14.43
CA LEU A 287 -4.16 -22.97 13.69
C LEU A 287 -2.88 -22.73 14.51
N THR A 288 -1.94 -21.98 13.94
CA THR A 288 -0.79 -21.54 14.76
C THR A 288 -1.27 -20.60 15.86
N PRO A 289 -0.67 -20.62 17.05
CA PRO A 289 -1.09 -19.76 18.18
C PRO A 289 -1.15 -18.27 17.83
N GLU A 290 -0.21 -17.82 16.98
CA GLU A 290 -0.18 -16.45 16.50
C GLU A 290 -1.43 -16.13 15.66
N LEU A 291 -1.80 -17.02 14.75
CA LEU A 291 -2.95 -16.81 13.87
C LEU A 291 -4.26 -16.89 14.65
N GLU A 292 -4.40 -17.81 15.57
CA GLU A 292 -5.57 -17.89 16.47
C GLU A 292 -5.72 -16.62 17.30
N THR A 293 -4.62 -16.08 17.84
CA THR A 293 -4.62 -14.85 18.61
C THR A 293 -5.02 -13.63 17.73
N VAL A 294 -4.44 -13.51 16.54
CA VAL A 294 -4.75 -12.40 15.63
C VAL A 294 -6.22 -12.42 15.21
N LEU A 295 -6.74 -13.56 14.76
CA LEU A 295 -8.15 -13.68 14.36
C LEU A 295 -9.10 -13.43 15.53
N TYR A 296 -8.81 -13.96 16.72
CA TYR A 296 -9.59 -13.69 17.93
C TYR A 296 -9.65 -12.19 18.23
N ARG A 297 -8.50 -11.48 18.20
CA ARG A 297 -8.42 -10.04 18.48
C ARG A 297 -9.18 -9.21 17.46
N VAL A 298 -9.11 -9.57 16.18
CA VAL A 298 -9.85 -8.86 15.12
C VAL A 298 -11.35 -9.00 15.32
N VAL A 299 -11.85 -10.19 15.61
CA VAL A 299 -13.28 -10.40 15.91
C VAL A 299 -13.68 -9.67 17.18
N GLN A 300 -12.88 -9.72 18.25
CA GLN A 300 -13.12 -9.02 19.50
C GLN A 300 -13.22 -7.51 19.30
N GLU A 301 -12.28 -6.91 18.56
CA GLU A 301 -12.27 -5.47 18.26
C GLU A 301 -13.46 -5.08 17.38
N ALA A 302 -13.80 -5.89 16.37
CA ALA A 302 -14.95 -5.67 15.52
C ALA A 302 -16.26 -5.65 16.33
N LEU A 303 -16.49 -6.66 17.17
CA LEU A 303 -17.68 -6.70 18.05
C LEU A 303 -17.69 -5.54 19.05
N THR A 304 -16.54 -5.15 19.59
CA THR A 304 -16.43 -3.98 20.47
C THR A 304 -16.82 -2.69 19.74
N ASN A 305 -16.40 -2.53 18.48
CA ASN A 305 -16.78 -1.41 17.63
C ASN A 305 -18.29 -1.40 17.33
N VAL A 306 -18.87 -2.57 17.08
CA VAL A 306 -20.32 -2.74 16.93
C VAL A 306 -21.05 -2.23 18.18
N ALA A 307 -20.66 -2.69 19.37
CA ALA A 307 -21.30 -2.28 20.62
C ALA A 307 -21.17 -0.77 20.90
N ARG A 308 -20.01 -0.18 20.60
CA ARG A 308 -19.74 1.23 20.93
C ARG A 308 -20.26 2.22 19.91
N HIS A 309 -20.30 1.83 18.64
CA HIS A 309 -20.40 2.80 17.56
C HIS A 309 -21.53 2.55 16.58
N SER A 310 -21.95 1.29 16.38
CA SER A 310 -22.86 0.96 15.27
C SER A 310 -24.34 1.24 15.58
N GLY A 311 -24.78 1.03 16.82
CA GLY A 311 -26.21 0.96 17.16
C GLY A 311 -26.92 -0.23 16.53
N ALA A 312 -26.18 -1.25 16.10
CA ALA A 312 -26.71 -2.47 15.48
C ALA A 312 -27.51 -3.32 16.46
N THR A 313 -28.42 -4.12 15.93
CA THR A 313 -29.17 -5.14 16.68
C THR A 313 -28.67 -6.55 16.37
N ASN A 314 -28.06 -6.74 15.22
CA ASN A 314 -27.51 -8.02 14.77
C ASN A 314 -26.09 -7.85 14.22
N CYS A 315 -25.25 -8.83 14.47
CA CYS A 315 -23.92 -8.94 13.88
C CYS A 315 -23.69 -10.39 13.43
N ARG A 316 -23.11 -10.58 12.26
CA ARG A 316 -22.74 -11.89 11.73
C ARG A 316 -21.24 -11.99 11.59
N VAL A 317 -20.66 -13.07 12.09
CA VAL A 317 -19.25 -13.40 11.96
C VAL A 317 -19.12 -14.72 11.21
N THR A 318 -18.56 -14.69 10.05
CA THR A 318 -18.29 -15.88 9.22
C THR A 318 -16.79 -16.04 9.05
N LEU A 319 -16.22 -17.17 9.52
CA LEU A 319 -14.84 -17.55 9.23
C LEU A 319 -14.85 -18.90 8.49
N LYS A 320 -14.16 -18.95 7.37
CA LYS A 320 -14.07 -20.13 6.52
C LYS A 320 -12.63 -20.47 6.21
N ARG A 321 -12.20 -21.64 6.65
CA ARG A 321 -10.90 -22.21 6.29
C ARG A 321 -11.01 -22.95 4.95
N ARG A 322 -10.12 -22.63 4.03
CA ARG A 322 -9.86 -23.36 2.79
C ARG A 322 -8.44 -23.95 2.85
N GLU A 323 -8.02 -24.71 1.86
CA GLU A 323 -6.72 -25.39 1.85
C GLU A 323 -5.53 -24.45 2.10
N ARG A 324 -5.55 -23.24 1.53
CA ARG A 324 -4.42 -22.30 1.58
C ARG A 324 -4.75 -20.95 2.20
N VAL A 325 -6.01 -20.73 2.59
CA VAL A 325 -6.46 -19.40 3.03
C VAL A 325 -7.58 -19.54 4.05
N ILE A 326 -7.59 -18.60 5.01
CA ILE A 326 -8.76 -18.33 5.85
C ILE A 326 -9.39 -17.05 5.32
N SER A 327 -10.66 -17.13 4.95
CA SER A 327 -11.48 -15.96 4.64
C SER A 327 -12.46 -15.70 5.78
N GLY A 328 -12.63 -14.43 6.14
CA GLY A 328 -13.56 -13.99 7.17
C GLY A 328 -14.40 -12.81 6.71
N VAL A 329 -15.64 -12.76 7.17
CA VAL A 329 -16.52 -11.61 6.99
C VAL A 329 -17.22 -11.33 8.32
N ILE A 330 -17.20 -10.06 8.74
CA ILE A 330 -17.93 -9.60 9.93
C ILE A 330 -18.85 -8.48 9.46
N GLU A 331 -20.15 -8.64 9.68
CA GLU A 331 -21.19 -7.74 9.17
C GLU A 331 -22.09 -7.29 10.31
N ASP A 332 -22.39 -6.01 10.40
CA ASP A 332 -23.40 -5.45 11.32
C ASP A 332 -24.48 -4.67 10.56
N ASP A 333 -25.67 -4.64 11.13
CA ASP A 333 -26.84 -3.92 10.63
C ASP A 333 -26.96 -2.49 11.17
N GLY A 334 -25.85 -1.88 11.56
CA GLY A 334 -25.82 -0.59 12.22
C GLY A 334 -25.84 0.62 11.27
N LYS A 335 -25.54 1.81 11.83
CA LYS A 335 -25.56 3.08 11.09
C LYS A 335 -24.40 3.28 10.12
N GLY A 336 -23.39 2.41 10.11
CA GLY A 336 -22.19 2.56 9.28
C GLY A 336 -21.43 3.86 9.48
N PHE A 337 -20.44 4.09 8.64
CA PHE A 337 -19.62 5.31 8.61
C PHE A 337 -18.95 5.49 7.24
N ASP A 338 -18.42 6.70 6.97
CA ASP A 338 -17.59 6.94 5.79
C ASP A 338 -16.18 6.38 6.03
N SER A 339 -15.92 5.20 5.47
CA SER A 339 -14.66 4.46 5.66
C SER A 339 -13.45 5.21 5.12
N GLN A 340 -13.59 6.01 4.05
CA GLN A 340 -12.49 6.78 3.47
C GLN A 340 -12.08 7.95 4.36
N SER A 341 -13.05 8.69 4.90
CA SER A 341 -12.77 9.82 5.78
C SER A 341 -12.13 9.40 7.10
N VAL A 342 -12.56 8.26 7.68
CA VAL A 342 -12.00 7.74 8.94
C VAL A 342 -10.59 7.20 8.77
N MET A 343 -10.29 6.55 7.63
CA MET A 343 -8.96 6.03 7.33
C MET A 343 -7.93 7.13 7.02
N MET A 344 -8.36 8.29 6.51
CA MET A 344 -7.52 9.43 6.19
C MET A 344 -7.36 10.43 7.34
N SER A 345 -8.19 10.35 8.39
CA SER A 345 -8.12 11.28 9.50
C SER A 345 -6.95 10.96 10.42
N ASP A 346 -5.96 11.86 10.46
CA ASP A 346 -4.85 11.87 11.43
C ASP A 346 -5.29 12.41 12.83
N GLU A 347 -6.59 12.60 13.06
CA GLU A 347 -7.11 13.07 14.34
C GLU A 347 -6.85 12.05 15.43
N LYS A 348 -6.12 12.50 16.46
CA LYS A 348 -5.72 11.72 17.63
C LYS A 348 -6.93 10.99 18.24
N GLY A 349 -7.03 9.68 17.99
CA GLY A 349 -7.99 8.79 18.65
C GLY A 349 -9.09 8.21 17.76
N ARG A 350 -9.41 8.76 16.59
CA ARG A 350 -10.36 8.16 15.64
C ARG A 350 -9.67 7.16 14.72
N GLY A 351 -10.21 5.94 14.62
CA GLY A 351 -9.67 4.91 13.70
C GLY A 351 -8.56 4.04 14.26
N LEU A 352 -8.07 4.24 15.50
CA LEU A 352 -7.01 3.41 16.09
C LEU A 352 -7.38 1.91 16.11
N GLY A 353 -8.64 1.57 16.40
CA GLY A 353 -9.12 0.19 16.39
C GLY A 353 -9.08 -0.43 14.99
N LEU A 354 -9.54 0.32 13.97
CA LEU A 354 -9.52 -0.12 12.56
C LEU A 354 -8.09 -0.31 12.06
N HIS A 355 -7.21 0.64 12.38
CA HIS A 355 -5.80 0.56 12.00
C HIS A 355 -5.10 -0.60 12.69
N GLY A 356 -5.35 -0.80 14.00
CA GLY A 356 -4.82 -1.91 14.76
C GLY A 356 -5.29 -3.29 14.27
N MET A 357 -6.54 -3.42 13.80
CA MET A 357 -7.02 -4.65 13.17
C MET A 357 -6.26 -4.93 11.87
N LYS A 358 -6.09 -3.92 11.02
CA LYS A 358 -5.36 -4.04 9.75
C LYS A 358 -3.90 -4.42 9.98
N GLU A 359 -3.20 -3.72 10.87
CA GLU A 359 -1.81 -4.04 11.23
C GLU A 359 -1.66 -5.48 11.72
N ARG A 360 -2.56 -5.96 12.59
CA ARG A 360 -2.51 -7.35 13.09
C ARG A 360 -2.67 -8.38 11.98
N ILE A 361 -3.58 -8.16 11.05
CA ILE A 361 -3.78 -9.08 9.91
C ILE A 361 -2.58 -9.04 8.96
N GLU A 362 -2.01 -7.86 8.70
CA GLU A 362 -0.79 -7.71 7.89
C GLU A 362 0.43 -8.43 8.51
N LEU A 363 0.52 -8.51 9.84
CA LEU A 363 1.60 -9.23 10.53
C LEU A 363 1.63 -10.73 10.24
N VAL A 364 0.47 -11.32 9.97
CA VAL A 364 0.35 -12.75 9.60
C VAL A 364 0.28 -12.94 8.08
N GLY A 365 0.61 -11.89 7.31
CA GLY A 365 0.66 -11.91 5.83
C GLY A 365 -0.71 -11.84 5.17
N GLY A 366 -1.74 -11.46 5.91
CA GLY A 366 -3.10 -11.31 5.39
C GLY A 366 -3.44 -9.90 4.94
N SER A 367 -4.68 -9.73 4.45
CA SER A 367 -5.30 -8.46 4.11
C SER A 367 -6.61 -8.27 4.86
N LEU A 368 -6.94 -7.01 5.16
CA LEU A 368 -8.19 -6.62 5.79
C LEU A 368 -8.73 -5.37 5.09
N GLU A 369 -9.99 -5.45 4.68
CA GLU A 369 -10.72 -4.38 3.99
C GLU A 369 -12.00 -4.06 4.74
N PHE A 370 -12.44 -2.78 4.66
CA PHE A 370 -13.67 -2.28 5.24
C PHE A 370 -14.58 -1.76 4.14
N ASP A 371 -15.83 -2.21 4.14
CA ASP A 371 -16.92 -1.60 3.37
C ASP A 371 -17.97 -1.09 4.36
N SER A 372 -18.13 0.23 4.41
CA SER A 372 -19.12 0.87 5.27
C SER A 372 -19.59 2.16 4.64
N ARG A 373 -20.90 2.38 4.71
CA ARG A 373 -21.56 3.61 4.26
C ARG A 373 -22.53 4.08 5.32
N PRO A 374 -22.79 5.38 5.42
CA PRO A 374 -23.79 5.89 6.34
C PRO A 374 -25.17 5.24 6.11
N ASN A 375 -25.73 4.67 7.18
CA ASN A 375 -27.00 3.94 7.24
C ASN A 375 -27.05 2.58 6.50
N ASP A 376 -25.90 1.98 6.18
CA ASP A 376 -25.82 0.69 5.47
C ASP A 376 -24.98 -0.35 6.24
N GLY A 377 -24.78 -0.13 7.55
CA GLY A 377 -23.96 -1.01 8.39
C GLY A 377 -22.49 -1.00 8.04
N THR A 378 -21.76 -2.02 8.54
CA THR A 378 -20.34 -2.21 8.26
C THR A 378 -20.04 -3.66 7.93
N SER A 379 -19.23 -3.87 6.90
CA SER A 379 -18.67 -5.18 6.53
C SER A 379 -17.14 -5.13 6.60
N ILE A 380 -16.54 -6.09 7.31
CA ILE A 380 -15.09 -6.26 7.43
C ILE A 380 -14.73 -7.56 6.73
N PHE A 381 -13.88 -7.47 5.71
CA PHE A 381 -13.38 -8.61 4.96
C PHE A 381 -11.96 -8.94 5.40
N ILE A 382 -11.71 -10.21 5.67
CA ILE A 382 -10.45 -10.73 6.16
C ILE A 382 -9.98 -11.83 5.23
N GLU A 383 -8.72 -11.79 4.82
CA GLU A 383 -8.08 -12.88 4.10
C GLU A 383 -6.69 -13.12 4.66
N VAL A 384 -6.42 -14.36 5.11
CA VAL A 384 -5.12 -14.73 5.68
C VAL A 384 -4.61 -16.01 5.05
N PRO A 385 -3.41 -16.00 4.43
CA PRO A 385 -2.81 -17.19 3.86
C PRO A 385 -2.39 -18.17 4.97
N LEU A 386 -2.64 -19.46 4.73
CA LEU A 386 -2.12 -20.52 5.58
C LEU A 386 -0.75 -20.94 5.06
N LYS A 387 0.27 -20.87 5.92
CA LYS A 387 1.60 -21.41 5.61
C LYS A 387 1.51 -22.91 5.50
N ASN A 388 2.09 -23.51 4.45
CA ASN A 388 2.35 -24.93 4.41
C ASN A 388 3.35 -25.30 5.51
N GLU A 389 3.33 -26.55 5.99
CA GLU A 389 4.25 -27.07 7.04
C GLU A 389 5.73 -26.89 6.68
N GLU A 390 6.06 -26.61 5.41
CA GLU A 390 7.42 -26.34 4.92
C GLU A 390 7.83 -24.86 4.97
N GLY A 391 6.98 -23.95 5.49
CA GLY A 391 7.35 -22.54 5.69
C GLY A 391 7.47 -21.70 4.42
N ILE A 392 7.04 -22.20 3.26
CA ILE A 392 7.08 -21.54 1.95
C ILE A 392 5.68 -20.96 1.64
N TRP A 393 5.64 -19.71 1.17
CA TRP A 393 4.42 -18.99 0.80
C TRP A 393 3.82 -19.53 -0.49
#